data_fd08af9f9f70626ee4b1b94f1566a28c
#
_entry.id   fd08af9f9f70626ee4b1b94f1566a28c
#
_cell.length_a   1.000
_cell.length_b   1.000
_cell.length_c   1.000
_cell.angle_alpha   90.00
_cell.angle_beta   90.00
_cell.angle_gamma   90.00
#
_symmetry.space_group_name_H-M   'P 1'
#
loop_
_entity.id
_entity.type
_entity.pdbx_description
1 polymer ?
#
loop_
_entity_poly.entity_id
_entity_poly.type
_entity_poly.pdbx_seq_one_letter_code
_entity_poly.pdbx_strand_id
1 'polypeptide(L)'
;MTLKIYTKGERVLRIEVIVHNTKDYRWGRSLPCFPQIVIRLRGILERFLNAVGCMDACFVSDDTMENLPQPTRVGQTKVGGIDLNKPRMRRVADAVLALSSSPTGFTASDLAEKVRAMSGEPASEYGARRAAYDIKKLRGKTWCGRSEPRAATSLYTKAYEP
;
A
#
# COMPACT_ATOMS: atom_id res chain seq x y z
N MET A 1 8.41 8.87 -11.79
CA MET A 1 8.10 7.52 -12.28
C MET A 1 6.69 7.52 -12.87
N THR A 2 6.46 6.82 -13.96
CA THR A 2 5.15 6.75 -14.64
C THR A 2 4.85 5.30 -15.00
N LEU A 3 3.62 4.85 -14.71
CA LEU A 3 3.07 3.62 -15.24
C LEU A 3 2.26 4.01 -16.48
N LYS A 4 2.57 3.41 -17.62
CA LYS A 4 1.83 3.59 -18.88
C LYS A 4 1.11 2.30 -19.23
N ILE A 5 -0.15 2.44 -19.63
CA ILE A 5 -0.98 1.35 -20.13
C ILE A 5 -1.50 1.76 -21.49
N TYR A 6 -1.27 0.95 -22.50
CA TYR A 6 -1.75 1.23 -23.85
C TYR A 6 -1.90 -0.06 -24.66
N THR A 7 -2.75 -0.03 -25.66
CA THR A 7 -2.91 -1.14 -26.60
C THR A 7 -1.93 -1.01 -27.76
N LYS A 8 -1.26 -2.09 -28.09
CA LYS A 8 -0.43 -2.21 -29.30
C LYS A 8 -1.13 -3.15 -30.28
N GLY A 9 -1.81 -2.56 -31.26
CA GLY A 9 -2.73 -3.29 -32.12
C GLY A 9 -4.02 -3.69 -31.38
N GLU A 10 -4.80 -4.58 -31.96
CA GLU A 10 -6.14 -4.95 -31.45
C GLU A 10 -6.11 -5.94 -30.28
N ARG A 11 -4.99 -6.63 -30.03
CA ARG A 11 -4.97 -7.78 -29.12
C ARG A 11 -3.86 -7.75 -28.04
N VAL A 12 -3.02 -6.71 -28.03
CA VAL A 12 -1.89 -6.65 -27.10
C VAL A 12 -2.05 -5.46 -26.18
N LEU A 13 -2.30 -5.72 -24.90
CA LEU A 13 -2.18 -4.73 -23.85
C LEU A 13 -0.72 -4.62 -23.40
N ARG A 14 -0.15 -3.44 -23.48
CA ARG A 14 1.21 -3.17 -23.03
C ARG A 14 1.21 -2.33 -21.78
N ILE A 15 1.96 -2.78 -20.79
CA ILE A 15 2.10 -2.09 -19.52
C ILE A 15 3.59 -1.82 -19.30
N GLU A 16 3.93 -0.56 -19.12
CA GLU A 16 5.33 -0.11 -18.98
C GLU A 16 5.51 0.71 -17.72
N VAL A 17 6.58 0.44 -16.97
CA VAL A 17 7.02 1.27 -15.85
C VAL A 17 8.23 2.06 -16.27
N ILE A 18 8.12 3.39 -16.26
CA ILE A 18 9.15 4.32 -16.71
C ILE A 18 9.69 5.13 -15.55
N VAL A 19 11.01 5.12 -15.38
CA VAL A 19 11.72 5.96 -14.42
C VAL A 19 12.33 7.14 -15.16
N HIS A 20 11.89 8.35 -14.83
CA HIS A 20 12.41 9.58 -15.44
C HIS A 20 13.65 10.09 -14.72
N ASN A 21 13.81 9.80 -13.44
CA ASN A 21 14.93 10.26 -12.63
C ASN A 21 15.31 9.22 -11.59
N THR A 22 16.53 8.69 -11.69
CA THR A 22 17.08 7.70 -10.75
C THR A 22 17.49 8.32 -9.41
N LYS A 23 17.67 9.66 -9.35
CA LYS A 23 18.00 10.37 -8.11
C LYS A 23 16.89 10.28 -7.07
N ASP A 24 15.61 10.23 -7.51
CA ASP A 24 14.45 10.13 -6.62
C ASP A 24 14.49 8.84 -5.79
N TYR A 25 15.24 7.84 -6.25
CA TYR A 25 15.43 6.57 -5.57
C TYR A 25 16.76 6.45 -4.82
N ARG A 26 17.56 7.53 -4.73
CA ARG A 26 18.90 7.56 -4.14
C ARG A 26 19.89 6.56 -4.74
N TRP A 27 19.71 6.16 -6.00
CA TRP A 27 20.53 5.12 -6.66
C TRP A 27 21.70 5.68 -7.45
N GLY A 28 21.85 6.98 -7.52
CA GLY A 28 22.92 7.60 -8.29
C GLY A 28 22.88 7.27 -9.78
N ARG A 29 23.99 7.54 -10.48
CA ARG A 29 24.15 7.28 -11.93
C ARG A 29 24.92 5.97 -12.20
N SER A 30 25.07 5.10 -11.24
CA SER A 30 25.97 3.97 -11.33
C SER A 30 25.34 2.77 -12.04
N LEU A 31 25.98 2.30 -13.11
CA LEU A 31 25.65 1.04 -13.79
C LEU A 31 25.54 -0.18 -12.85
N PRO A 32 26.33 -0.31 -11.78
CA PRO A 32 26.20 -1.41 -10.83
C PRO A 32 24.81 -1.49 -10.15
N CYS A 33 24.09 -0.38 -10.07
CA CYS A 33 22.74 -0.37 -9.49
C CYS A 33 21.63 -0.79 -10.48
N PHE A 34 21.96 -1.02 -11.76
CA PHE A 34 20.97 -1.36 -12.78
C PHE A 34 20.17 -2.62 -12.46
N PRO A 35 20.76 -3.73 -12.01
CA PRO A 35 19.98 -4.93 -11.64
C PRO A 35 18.96 -4.65 -10.52
N GLN A 36 19.34 -3.84 -9.53
CA GLN A 36 18.45 -3.45 -8.43
C GLN A 36 17.29 -2.57 -8.90
N ILE A 37 17.55 -1.69 -9.87
CA ILE A 37 16.52 -0.88 -10.53
C ILE A 37 15.51 -1.79 -11.23
N VAL A 38 15.99 -2.76 -12.03
CA VAL A 38 15.14 -3.72 -12.75
C VAL A 38 14.28 -4.53 -11.80
N ILE A 39 14.85 -5.07 -10.72
CA ILE A 39 14.10 -5.82 -9.70
C ILE A 39 12.98 -4.97 -9.09
N ARG A 40 13.24 -3.70 -8.78
CA ARG A 40 12.20 -2.82 -8.23
C ARG A 40 11.12 -2.46 -9.24
N LEU A 41 11.50 -2.19 -10.50
CA LEU A 41 10.53 -1.92 -11.56
C LEU A 41 9.62 -3.12 -11.80
N ARG A 42 10.20 -4.32 -11.81
CA ARG A 42 9.47 -5.57 -11.89
C ARG A 42 8.48 -5.72 -10.71
N GLY A 43 8.92 -5.49 -9.48
CA GLY A 43 8.04 -5.54 -8.32
C GLY A 43 6.91 -4.51 -8.34
N ILE A 44 7.07 -3.36 -9.00
CA ILE A 44 6.00 -2.39 -9.21
C ILE A 44 4.98 -2.91 -10.22
N LEU A 45 5.47 -3.47 -11.32
CA LEU A 45 4.63 -4.08 -12.36
C LEU A 45 3.83 -5.27 -11.80
N GLU A 46 4.47 -6.14 -11.06
CA GLU A 46 3.82 -7.30 -10.42
C GLU A 46 2.72 -6.88 -9.45
N ARG A 47 2.96 -5.86 -8.62
CA ARG A 47 1.92 -5.32 -7.73
C ARG A 47 0.74 -4.75 -8.49
N PHE A 48 0.99 -4.03 -9.57
CA PHE A 48 -0.08 -3.51 -10.41
C PHE A 48 -0.90 -4.65 -11.04
N LEU A 49 -0.24 -5.66 -11.60
CA LEU A 49 -0.91 -6.81 -12.19
C LEU A 49 -1.72 -7.61 -11.16
N ASN A 50 -1.17 -7.78 -9.95
CA ASN A 50 -1.90 -8.43 -8.86
C ASN A 50 -3.13 -7.61 -8.44
N ALA A 51 -3.01 -6.28 -8.37
CA ALA A 51 -4.16 -5.43 -8.07
C ALA A 51 -5.26 -5.54 -9.14
N VAL A 52 -4.87 -5.56 -10.43
CA VAL A 52 -5.81 -5.78 -11.54
C VAL A 52 -6.43 -7.17 -11.45
N GLY A 53 -5.63 -8.21 -11.18
CA GLY A 53 -6.13 -9.58 -11.01
C GLY A 53 -7.09 -9.72 -9.82
N CYS A 54 -6.87 -9.00 -8.73
CA CYS A 54 -7.79 -8.97 -7.60
C CYS A 54 -9.13 -8.28 -7.93
N MET A 55 -9.16 -7.37 -8.91
CA MET A 55 -10.42 -6.72 -9.34
C MET A 55 -11.36 -7.69 -10.04
N ASP A 56 -10.82 -8.69 -10.77
CA ASP A 56 -11.61 -9.74 -11.42
C ASP A 56 -12.11 -10.80 -10.43
N ALA A 57 -11.43 -10.96 -9.30
CA ALA A 57 -11.70 -11.96 -8.28
C ALA A 57 -12.15 -11.33 -6.94
N CYS A 58 -12.99 -10.28 -6.98
CA CYS A 58 -13.54 -9.66 -5.77
C CYS A 58 -14.50 -10.60 -5.00
N PHE A 59 -14.00 -11.76 -4.60
CA PHE A 59 -14.61 -12.57 -3.57
C PHE A 59 -14.05 -12.16 -2.21
N VAL A 60 -14.79 -11.35 -1.49
CA VAL A 60 -14.57 -11.20 -0.05
C VAL A 60 -15.16 -12.46 0.58
N SER A 61 -14.31 -13.34 1.12
CA SER A 61 -14.80 -14.49 1.87
C SER A 61 -15.60 -14.01 3.08
N ASP A 62 -16.70 -14.67 3.39
CA ASP A 62 -17.54 -14.33 4.53
C ASP A 62 -16.73 -14.25 5.84
N ASP A 63 -15.78 -15.15 6.03
CA ASP A 63 -14.85 -15.15 7.17
C ASP A 63 -14.03 -13.86 7.30
N THR A 64 -13.70 -13.20 6.19
CA THR A 64 -12.92 -11.96 6.22
C THR A 64 -13.70 -10.83 6.87
N MET A 65 -14.98 -10.69 6.55
CA MET A 65 -15.85 -9.66 7.11
C MET A 65 -16.15 -9.90 8.59
N GLU A 66 -16.39 -11.15 8.97
CA GLU A 66 -16.63 -11.53 10.37
C GLU A 66 -15.40 -11.34 11.25
N ASN A 67 -14.22 -11.60 10.72
CA ASN A 67 -12.96 -11.47 11.45
C ASN A 67 -12.48 -10.02 11.58
N LEU A 68 -12.95 -9.08 10.75
CA LEU A 68 -12.53 -7.68 10.79
C LEU A 68 -12.69 -7.01 12.16
N PRO A 69 -13.88 -7.09 12.82
CA PRO A 69 -14.09 -6.45 14.10
C PRO A 69 -13.38 -7.14 15.27
N GLN A 70 -12.88 -8.35 15.08
CA GLN A 70 -12.21 -9.10 16.13
C GLN A 70 -10.82 -8.51 16.47
N PRO A 71 -10.45 -8.44 17.75
CA PRO A 71 -9.10 -8.05 18.14
C PRO A 71 -8.05 -9.04 17.62
N THR A 72 -6.87 -8.53 17.26
CA THR A 72 -5.77 -9.35 16.72
C THR A 72 -4.47 -9.07 17.47
N ARG A 73 -3.55 -10.02 17.54
CA ARG A 73 -2.20 -9.81 18.05
C ARG A 73 -1.23 -9.47 16.92
N VAL A 74 -0.44 -8.42 17.14
CA VAL A 74 0.67 -8.04 16.25
C VAL A 74 1.94 -8.08 17.09
N GLY A 75 2.71 -9.14 16.94
CA GLY A 75 3.80 -9.48 17.87
C GLY A 75 3.24 -9.72 19.27
N GLN A 76 3.78 -9.06 20.27
CA GLN A 76 3.32 -9.16 21.66
C GLN A 76 2.15 -8.21 22.00
N THR A 77 1.74 -7.33 21.08
CA THR A 77 0.72 -6.31 21.34
C THR A 77 -0.65 -6.76 20.83
N LYS A 78 -1.66 -6.72 21.70
CA LYS A 78 -3.06 -6.87 21.30
C LYS A 78 -3.55 -5.56 20.68
N VAL A 79 -4.08 -5.59 19.48
CA VAL A 79 -4.68 -4.45 18.78
C VAL A 79 -6.17 -4.68 18.59
N GLY A 80 -6.95 -3.61 18.67
CA GLY A 80 -8.40 -3.69 18.46
C GLY A 80 -8.76 -4.03 17.02
N GLY A 81 -9.95 -4.53 16.80
CA GLY A 81 -10.49 -4.84 15.49
C GLY A 81 -10.71 -3.60 14.61
N ILE A 82 -11.02 -3.87 13.36
CA ILE A 82 -11.38 -2.87 12.34
C ILE A 82 -12.90 -2.82 12.26
N ASP A 83 -13.47 -1.66 12.56
CA ASP A 83 -14.90 -1.42 12.45
C ASP A 83 -15.14 -0.45 11.28
N LEU A 84 -15.55 -0.99 10.14
CA LEU A 84 -15.83 -0.21 8.92
C LEU A 84 -17.11 0.64 9.04
N ASN A 85 -17.93 0.45 10.07
CA ASN A 85 -19.08 1.33 10.32
C ASN A 85 -18.63 2.69 10.88
N LYS A 86 -17.43 2.77 11.44
CA LYS A 86 -16.87 4.03 11.91
C LYS A 86 -16.35 4.89 10.75
N PRO A 87 -16.82 6.13 10.58
CA PRO A 87 -16.41 7.02 9.49
C PRO A 87 -14.88 7.17 9.39
N ARG A 88 -14.20 7.23 10.54
CA ARG A 88 -12.74 7.30 10.58
C ARG A 88 -12.09 6.09 9.92
N MET A 89 -12.55 4.87 10.21
CA MET A 89 -11.94 3.67 9.66
C MET A 89 -12.18 3.52 8.15
N ARG A 90 -13.33 3.97 7.65
CA ARG A 90 -13.56 4.06 6.19
C ARG A 90 -12.57 5.02 5.54
N ARG A 91 -12.43 6.24 6.07
CA ARG A 91 -11.44 7.20 5.54
C ARG A 91 -10.00 6.66 5.58
N VAL A 92 -9.65 5.93 6.63
CA VAL A 92 -8.33 5.27 6.71
C VAL A 92 -8.19 4.22 5.62
N ALA A 93 -9.20 3.39 5.37
CA ALA A 93 -9.18 2.39 4.30
C ALA A 93 -9.05 3.06 2.93
N ASP A 94 -9.83 4.10 2.64
CA ASP A 94 -9.78 4.86 1.39
C ASP A 94 -8.42 5.53 1.20
N ALA A 95 -7.85 6.11 2.26
CA ALA A 95 -6.52 6.72 2.22
C ALA A 95 -5.41 5.68 1.97
N VAL A 96 -5.51 4.50 2.59
CA VAL A 96 -4.57 3.39 2.35
C VAL A 96 -4.66 2.90 0.91
N LEU A 97 -5.87 2.74 0.36
CA LEU A 97 -6.07 2.38 -1.05
C LEU A 97 -5.45 3.43 -1.98
N ALA A 98 -5.69 4.71 -1.72
CA ALA A 98 -5.11 5.80 -2.52
C ALA A 98 -3.58 5.85 -2.44
N LEU A 99 -2.99 5.50 -1.29
CA LEU A 99 -1.54 5.47 -1.09
C LEU A 99 -0.88 4.16 -1.54
N SER A 100 -1.66 3.08 -1.70
CA SER A 100 -1.14 1.77 -2.14
C SER A 100 -0.52 1.80 -3.53
N SER A 101 -0.94 2.73 -4.38
CA SER A 101 -0.36 2.97 -5.70
C SER A 101 1.02 3.62 -5.65
N SER A 102 1.46 4.11 -4.48
CA SER A 102 2.80 4.70 -4.33
C SER A 102 3.89 3.63 -4.46
N PRO A 103 4.81 3.77 -5.42
CA PRO A 103 5.85 2.76 -5.67
C PRO A 103 6.86 2.65 -4.53
N THR A 104 7.02 3.72 -3.76
CA THR A 104 7.92 3.77 -2.60
C THR A 104 7.23 3.33 -1.31
N GLY A 105 5.92 3.02 -1.38
CA GLY A 105 5.09 2.83 -0.21
C GLY A 105 4.73 4.15 0.47
N PHE A 106 4.24 4.10 1.68
CA PHE A 106 3.86 5.28 2.45
C PHE A 106 4.19 5.11 3.94
N THR A 107 4.35 6.23 4.62
CA THR A 107 4.61 6.33 6.06
C THR A 107 3.32 6.60 6.83
N ALA A 108 3.40 6.51 8.17
CA ALA A 108 2.29 6.92 9.02
C ALA A 108 1.97 8.43 8.92
N SER A 109 2.97 9.24 8.60
CA SER A 109 2.78 10.68 8.36
C SER A 109 2.01 10.93 7.07
N ASP A 110 2.36 10.21 6.00
CA ASP A 110 1.68 10.32 4.70
C ASP A 110 0.21 9.87 4.82
N LEU A 111 -0.04 8.79 5.57
CA LEU A 111 -1.40 8.36 5.86
C LEU A 111 -2.18 9.40 6.67
N ALA A 112 -1.56 10.01 7.69
CA ALA A 112 -2.22 11.04 8.48
C ALA A 112 -2.56 12.26 7.62
N GLU A 113 -1.65 12.69 6.77
CA GLU A 113 -1.86 13.79 5.84
C GLU A 113 -3.01 13.48 4.85
N LYS A 114 -3.00 12.30 4.25
CA LYS A 114 -4.02 11.87 3.30
C LYS A 114 -5.41 11.81 3.94
N VAL A 115 -5.53 11.23 5.14
CA VAL A 115 -6.80 11.17 5.88
C VAL A 115 -7.32 12.56 6.20
N ARG A 116 -6.45 13.49 6.63
CA ARG A 116 -6.84 14.88 6.89
C ARG A 116 -7.30 15.61 5.64
N ALA A 117 -6.57 15.42 4.53
CA ALA A 117 -6.97 16.00 3.25
C ALA A 117 -8.36 15.52 2.78
N MET A 118 -8.73 14.28 3.13
CA MET A 118 -10.04 13.72 2.79
C MET A 118 -11.15 14.12 3.77
N SER A 119 -10.81 14.42 5.03
CA SER A 119 -11.80 14.69 6.07
C SER A 119 -11.94 16.17 6.43
N GLY A 120 -10.98 17.00 6.07
CA GLY A 120 -10.91 18.39 6.56
C GLY A 120 -10.58 18.51 8.06
N GLU A 121 -10.22 17.38 8.72
CA GLU A 121 -9.93 17.36 10.17
C GLU A 121 -8.57 18.02 10.47
N PRO A 122 -8.46 18.76 11.58
CA PRO A 122 -7.19 19.38 11.97
C PRO A 122 -6.17 18.33 12.40
N ALA A 123 -4.89 18.69 12.36
CA ALA A 123 -3.78 17.81 12.73
C ALA A 123 -3.83 17.32 14.20
N SER A 124 -4.51 18.05 15.07
CA SER A 124 -4.74 17.67 16.47
C SER A 124 -5.65 16.46 16.63
N GLU A 125 -6.56 16.23 15.68
CA GLU A 125 -7.51 15.12 15.75
C GLU A 125 -6.97 13.83 15.14
N TYR A 126 -6.25 13.92 14.01
CA TYR A 126 -5.68 12.75 13.35
C TYR A 126 -4.21 12.96 12.97
N GLY A 127 -3.32 12.65 13.89
CA GLY A 127 -1.87 12.74 13.71
C GLY A 127 -1.21 11.41 13.35
N ALA A 128 0.09 11.46 13.07
CA ALA A 128 0.90 10.30 12.69
C ALA A 128 0.85 9.15 13.72
N ARG A 129 0.70 9.46 15.02
CA ARG A 129 0.59 8.46 16.08
C ARG A 129 -0.71 7.63 15.95
N ARG A 130 -1.84 8.28 15.63
CA ARG A 130 -3.12 7.58 15.39
C ARG A 130 -3.06 6.78 14.08
N ALA A 131 -2.47 7.36 13.03
CA ALA A 131 -2.24 6.66 11.76
C ALA A 131 -1.38 5.40 11.94
N ALA A 132 -0.28 5.49 12.70
CA ALA A 132 0.56 4.33 13.02
C ALA A 132 -0.22 3.21 13.74
N TYR A 133 -1.13 3.58 14.65
CA TYR A 133 -1.97 2.59 15.32
C TYR A 133 -3.00 1.96 14.37
N ASP A 134 -3.61 2.75 13.50
CA ASP A 134 -4.58 2.22 12.51
C ASP A 134 -3.86 1.33 11.47
N ILE A 135 -2.64 1.68 11.03
CA ILE A 135 -1.78 0.80 10.22
C ILE A 135 -1.49 -0.52 10.98
N LYS A 136 -1.22 -0.44 12.29
CA LYS A 136 -0.98 -1.66 13.09
C LYS A 136 -2.20 -2.58 13.13
N LYS A 137 -3.43 -2.04 13.16
CA LYS A 137 -4.66 -2.83 13.04
C LYS A 137 -4.76 -3.52 11.68
N LEU A 138 -4.52 -2.78 10.59
CA LEU A 138 -4.55 -3.32 9.24
C LEU A 138 -3.52 -4.44 9.04
N ARG A 139 -2.33 -4.28 9.62
CA ARG A 139 -1.30 -5.35 9.64
C ARG A 139 -1.77 -6.60 10.39
N GLY A 140 -2.47 -6.45 11.49
CA GLY A 140 -3.03 -7.56 12.24
C GLY A 140 -4.06 -8.38 11.45
N LYS A 141 -4.61 -7.80 10.39
CA LYS A 141 -5.54 -8.45 9.45
C LYS A 141 -4.87 -8.85 8.12
N THR A 142 -3.54 -8.83 8.06
CA THR A 142 -2.75 -9.12 6.84
C THR A 142 -3.00 -8.19 5.65
N TRP A 143 -3.74 -7.10 5.85
CA TRP A 143 -4.06 -6.12 4.80
C TRP A 143 -2.89 -5.19 4.45
N CYS A 144 -1.91 -5.09 5.36
CA CYS A 144 -0.70 -4.31 5.14
C CYS A 144 0.53 -5.11 5.56
N GLY A 145 1.50 -5.26 4.68
CA GLY A 145 2.81 -5.81 4.99
C GLY A 145 3.81 -4.74 5.43
N ARG A 146 4.93 -5.16 6.00
CA ARG A 146 6.10 -4.31 6.22
C ARG A 146 7.13 -4.66 5.16
N SER A 147 7.59 -3.69 4.38
CA SER A 147 8.80 -3.90 3.57
C SER A 147 10.01 -3.93 4.48
N GLU A 148 10.99 -4.74 4.13
CA GLU A 148 12.25 -4.83 4.87
C GLU A 148 12.99 -3.49 4.95
N PRO A 149 13.76 -3.24 6.04
CA PRO A 149 14.19 -1.91 6.41
C PRO A 149 15.27 -1.36 5.49
N ARG A 150 14.91 -0.41 4.67
CA ARG A 150 15.82 0.66 4.28
C ARG A 150 15.11 1.97 4.55
N ALA A 151 15.38 2.57 5.72
CA ALA A 151 15.13 3.96 6.11
C ALA A 151 13.76 4.64 5.76
N ALA A 152 12.83 3.95 5.12
CA ALA A 152 11.44 4.34 4.99
C ALA A 152 10.59 3.09 5.18
N THR A 153 9.61 3.16 6.07
CA THR A 153 8.67 2.05 6.29
C THR A 153 7.74 1.97 5.07
N SER A 154 8.13 1.16 4.09
CA SER A 154 7.25 0.82 2.97
C SER A 154 6.30 -0.28 3.43
N LEU A 155 5.01 -0.02 3.32
CA LEU A 155 3.99 -1.01 3.63
C LEU A 155 3.71 -1.84 2.38
N TYR A 156 3.95 -3.12 2.49
CA TYR A 156 3.75 -4.09 1.43
C TYR A 156 2.41 -4.80 1.63
N THR A 157 1.59 -4.83 0.63
CA THR A 157 0.48 -5.78 0.55
C THR A 157 1.09 -7.15 0.24
N LYS A 158 1.07 -8.07 1.18
CA LYS A 158 1.46 -9.46 0.96
C LYS A 158 0.31 -10.11 0.19
N ALA A 159 0.45 -10.14 -1.14
CA ALA A 159 -0.39 -10.99 -1.96
C ALA A 159 0.20 -12.40 -1.92
N TYR A 160 -0.60 -13.34 -1.47
CA TYR A 160 -0.57 -14.79 -1.67
C TYR A 160 0.77 -15.43 -2.02
N GLU A 161 1.30 -16.24 -1.11
CA GLU A 161 2.06 -17.45 -1.47
C GLU A 161 1.06 -18.62 -1.62
N PRO A 162 1.26 -19.48 -2.63
CA PRO A 162 0.40 -20.63 -2.92
C PRO A 162 0.48 -21.71 -1.84
#